data_3522c2ac63a5ce74daf78317c78cb03b
#
_entry.id   3522c2ac63a5ce74daf78317c78cb03b
#
_cell.length_a   1.000
_cell.length_b   1.000
_cell.length_c   1.000
_cell.angle_alpha   90.00
_cell.angle_beta   90.00
_cell.angle_gamma   90.00
#
_symmetry.space_group_name_H-M   'P 1'
#
loop_
_entity.id
_entity.type
_entity.pdbx_description
1 polymer ?
#
loop_
_entity_poly.entity_id
_entity_poly.type
_entity_poly.pdbx_seq_one_letter_code
_entity_poly.pdbx_strand_id
1 'polypeptide(L)'
;KVLKSLLGEKPKIVQSMYFEGNSATWEHQDSYYLDSEKIGLMTALWLALEEIKADAGRFFICPGSHKIDLGRQNVDNNIADNHEKYITKVVSIVKSKNMPVKAPYMSAGDILFWNSWTIHGSLDSQSKTHSRSSITMHAIPESHKFLQLHSRLINVPTDDLGCSLIYRPKDQTNFKN
;
A
#
# COMPACT_ATOMS: atom_id res chain seq x y z
N LYS A 1 -10.10 15.23 3.01
CA LYS A 1 -11.23 14.93 3.94
C LYS A 1 -11.34 13.44 4.22
N VAL A 2 -11.39 12.56 3.18
CA VAL A 2 -11.57 11.10 3.35
C VAL A 2 -10.52 10.49 4.28
N LEU A 3 -9.23 10.71 4.04
CA LEU A 3 -8.16 10.19 4.91
C LEU A 3 -8.34 10.62 6.37
N LYS A 4 -8.70 11.88 6.63
CA LYS A 4 -8.96 12.35 7.99
C LYS A 4 -10.10 11.59 8.65
N SER A 5 -11.15 11.29 7.90
CA SER A 5 -12.29 10.50 8.39
C SER A 5 -11.91 9.05 8.70
N LEU A 6 -11.08 8.44 7.85
CA LEU A 6 -10.62 7.06 8.02
C LEU A 6 -9.62 6.90 9.19
N LEU A 7 -8.73 7.88 9.36
CA LEU A 7 -7.67 7.84 10.39
C LEU A 7 -8.12 8.44 11.74
N GLY A 8 -9.22 9.19 11.76
CA GLY A 8 -9.70 9.92 12.96
C GLY A 8 -8.91 11.20 13.28
N GLU A 9 -7.78 11.42 12.60
CA GLU A 9 -6.85 12.54 12.81
C GLU A 9 -6.46 13.18 11.47
N LYS A 10 -5.69 14.26 11.52
CA LYS A 10 -5.02 14.82 10.36
C LYS A 10 -4.10 13.77 9.74
N PRO A 11 -4.21 13.48 8.45
CA PRO A 11 -3.36 12.47 7.82
C PRO A 11 -1.91 12.95 7.70
N LYS A 12 -0.99 12.07 8.00
CA LYS A 12 0.45 12.21 7.74
C LYS A 12 0.81 11.25 6.61
N ILE A 13 1.10 11.79 5.44
CA ILE A 13 1.58 11.02 4.29
C ILE A 13 3.05 10.66 4.56
N VAL A 14 3.35 9.39 4.61
CA VAL A 14 4.68 8.87 4.97
C VAL A 14 5.44 8.26 3.80
N GLN A 15 4.73 7.95 2.73
CA GLN A 15 5.28 7.42 1.49
C GLN A 15 4.36 7.74 0.34
N SER A 16 4.94 7.98 -0.84
CA SER A 16 4.22 7.99 -2.11
C SER A 16 5.06 7.31 -3.19
N MET A 17 4.38 6.70 -4.15
CA MET A 17 4.99 6.03 -5.28
C MET A 17 4.21 6.35 -6.54
N TYR A 18 4.92 6.70 -7.60
CA TYR A 18 4.37 6.80 -8.94
C TYR A 18 4.67 5.51 -9.68
N PHE A 19 3.67 4.95 -10.30
CA PHE A 19 3.79 3.78 -11.16
C PHE A 19 3.47 4.19 -12.59
N GLU A 20 4.44 4.01 -13.46
CA GLU A 20 4.27 4.05 -14.90
C GLU A 20 4.25 2.60 -15.40
N GLY A 21 3.19 2.24 -16.08
CA GLY A 21 3.05 0.87 -16.56
C GLY A 21 2.23 -0.03 -15.65
N ASN A 22 2.38 -1.34 -15.83
CA ASN A 22 1.44 -2.34 -15.37
C ASN A 22 2.08 -3.66 -14.91
N SER A 23 3.27 -3.59 -14.32
CA SER A 23 3.88 -4.78 -13.73
C SER A 23 2.99 -5.37 -12.64
N ALA A 24 2.81 -6.69 -12.66
CA ALA A 24 2.07 -7.41 -11.65
C ALA A 24 2.70 -7.23 -10.26
N THR A 25 1.86 -7.16 -9.25
CA THR A 25 2.28 -7.15 -7.85
C THR A 25 1.60 -8.30 -7.14
N TRP A 26 2.40 -9.13 -6.46
CA TRP A 26 1.91 -10.26 -5.69
C TRP A 26 0.92 -9.86 -4.61
N GLU A 27 0.05 -10.78 -4.22
CA GLU A 27 -0.87 -10.63 -3.10
C GLU A 27 -0.10 -10.40 -1.81
N HIS A 28 -0.36 -9.30 -1.13
CA HIS A 28 0.28 -8.95 0.13
C HIS A 28 -0.60 -8.06 1.00
N GLN A 29 -0.21 -7.90 2.26
CA GLN A 29 -0.68 -6.86 3.17
C GLN A 29 0.47 -5.86 3.35
N ASP A 30 0.20 -4.57 3.23
CA ASP A 30 1.22 -3.52 3.44
C ASP A 30 1.87 -3.63 4.80
N SER A 31 1.11 -4.02 5.82
CA SER A 31 1.57 -4.13 7.19
C SER A 31 2.74 -5.10 7.38
N TYR A 32 3.01 -5.96 6.41
CA TYR A 32 4.21 -6.78 6.38
C TYR A 32 5.48 -5.94 6.21
N TYR A 33 5.42 -4.86 5.46
CA TYR A 33 6.56 -4.01 5.13
C TYR A 33 6.58 -2.74 5.96
N LEU A 34 5.41 -2.13 6.14
CA LEU A 34 5.27 -0.81 6.77
C LEU A 34 3.86 -0.64 7.36
N ASP A 35 3.78 0.14 8.43
CA ASP A 35 2.50 0.46 9.07
C ASP A 35 2.63 1.74 9.93
N SER A 36 1.57 2.07 10.63
CA SER A 36 1.58 2.96 11.76
C SER A 36 2.16 2.27 13.01
N GLU A 37 2.65 3.02 14.00
CA GLU A 37 3.09 2.44 15.29
C GLU A 37 2.00 1.60 15.96
N LYS A 38 0.75 1.97 15.79
CA LYS A 38 -0.40 1.10 16.05
C LYS A 38 -0.75 0.36 14.78
N ILE A 39 -0.34 -0.88 14.72
CA ILE A 39 -0.51 -1.75 13.54
C ILE A 39 -1.97 -1.81 13.11
N GLY A 40 -2.22 -1.68 11.81
CA GLY A 40 -3.56 -1.65 11.24
C GLY A 40 -4.21 -0.28 11.16
N LEU A 41 -3.56 0.78 11.64
CA LEU A 41 -4.06 2.15 11.50
C LEU A 41 -3.45 2.93 10.33
N MET A 42 -2.67 2.29 9.48
CA MET A 42 -2.26 2.89 8.23
C MET A 42 -3.34 2.68 7.17
N THR A 43 -3.63 3.73 6.44
CA THR A 43 -4.51 3.70 5.26
C THR A 43 -3.70 4.01 4.03
N ALA A 44 -3.84 3.19 3.01
CA ALA A 44 -3.27 3.43 1.70
C ALA A 44 -4.34 3.91 0.72
N LEU A 45 -3.91 4.58 -0.32
CA LEU A 45 -4.75 4.96 -1.45
C LEU A 45 -4.03 4.69 -2.77
N TRP A 46 -4.80 4.39 -3.79
CA TRP A 46 -4.36 4.25 -5.17
C TRP A 46 -5.20 5.16 -6.06
N LEU A 47 -4.56 6.11 -6.70
CA LEU A 47 -5.17 7.09 -7.61
C LEU A 47 -4.88 6.69 -9.05
N ALA A 48 -5.91 6.45 -9.84
CA ALA A 48 -5.79 6.25 -11.28
C ALA A 48 -5.47 7.59 -11.97
N LEU A 49 -4.40 7.65 -12.75
CA LEU A 49 -4.03 8.83 -13.54
C LEU A 49 -4.58 8.78 -14.96
N GLU A 50 -5.11 7.64 -15.35
CA GLU A 50 -5.67 7.38 -16.66
C GLU A 50 -6.86 6.42 -16.55
N GLU A 51 -7.58 6.22 -17.64
CA GLU A 51 -8.61 5.18 -17.75
C GLU A 51 -7.96 3.79 -17.71
N ILE A 52 -8.20 3.02 -16.66
CA ILE A 52 -7.60 1.70 -16.50
C ILE A 52 -8.39 0.65 -17.27
N LYS A 53 -7.83 0.20 -18.39
CA LYS A 53 -8.46 -0.79 -19.26
C LYS A 53 -8.50 -2.18 -18.61
N ALA A 54 -9.45 -3.00 -19.06
CA ALA A 54 -9.69 -4.33 -18.49
C ALA A 54 -8.44 -5.24 -18.50
N ASP A 55 -7.64 -5.12 -19.53
CA ASP A 55 -6.43 -5.90 -19.83
C ASP A 55 -5.13 -5.26 -19.36
N ALA A 56 -5.20 -4.09 -18.69
CA ALA A 56 -4.03 -3.32 -18.23
C ALA A 56 -3.45 -3.81 -16.89
N GLY A 57 -3.83 -4.99 -16.40
CA GLY A 57 -3.34 -5.49 -15.11
C GLY A 57 -3.92 -4.72 -13.93
N ARG A 58 -5.25 -4.65 -13.83
CA ARG A 58 -5.96 -3.87 -12.81
C ARG A 58 -5.52 -4.17 -11.38
N PHE A 59 -5.49 -3.13 -10.57
CA PHE A 59 -5.32 -3.27 -9.13
C PHE A 59 -6.49 -4.05 -8.53
N PHE A 60 -6.23 -4.93 -7.57
CA PHE A 60 -7.27 -5.69 -6.90
C PHE A 60 -7.12 -5.65 -5.38
N ILE A 61 -8.22 -5.89 -4.71
CA ILE A 61 -8.31 -6.09 -3.26
C ILE A 61 -9.07 -7.38 -2.95
N CYS A 62 -8.78 -7.95 -1.78
CA CYS A 62 -9.58 -9.04 -1.19
C CYS A 62 -10.43 -8.49 -0.05
N PRO A 63 -11.71 -8.14 -0.28
CA PRO A 63 -12.58 -7.60 0.75
C PRO A 63 -12.69 -8.52 1.97
N GLY A 64 -12.59 -7.93 3.18
CA GLY A 64 -12.67 -8.68 4.43
C GLY A 64 -11.34 -9.28 4.91
N SER A 65 -10.30 -9.27 4.08
CA SER A 65 -8.98 -9.83 4.42
C SER A 65 -8.24 -9.09 5.53
N HIS A 66 -8.60 -7.84 5.80
CA HIS A 66 -8.05 -7.06 6.91
C HIS A 66 -8.32 -7.66 8.30
N LYS A 67 -9.20 -8.67 8.39
CA LYS A 67 -9.48 -9.41 9.62
C LYS A 67 -8.52 -10.59 9.84
N ILE A 68 -7.59 -10.80 8.90
CA ILE A 68 -6.66 -11.92 8.92
C ILE A 68 -5.27 -11.39 9.24
N ASP A 69 -4.75 -11.71 10.41
CA ASP A 69 -3.35 -11.47 10.74
C ASP A 69 -2.49 -12.53 10.03
N LEU A 70 -1.76 -12.12 9.00
CA LEU A 70 -0.93 -13.00 8.18
C LEU A 70 0.50 -13.14 8.64
N GLY A 71 0.91 -12.45 9.70
CA GLY A 71 2.21 -12.78 10.08
C GLY A 71 3.19 -11.81 10.66
N ARG A 72 2.73 -10.79 11.33
CA ARG A 72 3.67 -10.06 12.19
C ARG A 72 4.01 -10.80 13.48
N GLN A 73 3.19 -11.73 13.89
CA GLN A 73 3.49 -12.59 15.01
C GLN A 73 4.46 -13.68 14.55
N ASN A 74 5.70 -13.64 15.02
CA ASN A 74 6.78 -14.59 14.76
C ASN A 74 7.55 -14.42 13.43
N VAL A 75 7.61 -13.23 12.87
CA VAL A 75 8.55 -12.99 11.77
C VAL A 75 9.88 -12.51 12.36
N ASP A 76 10.94 -13.29 12.15
CA ASP A 76 12.30 -12.82 12.34
C ASP A 76 12.49 -11.50 11.60
N ASN A 77 13.28 -10.59 12.16
CA ASN A 77 13.52 -9.23 11.67
C ASN A 77 14.10 -9.15 10.25
N ASN A 78 14.23 -10.25 9.54
CA ASN A 78 14.75 -10.32 8.19
C ASN A 78 13.60 -10.52 7.19
N ILE A 79 13.03 -9.41 6.72
CA ILE A 79 11.97 -9.41 5.72
C ILE A 79 12.44 -10.06 4.42
N ALA A 80 13.68 -9.85 4.00
CA ALA A 80 14.19 -10.36 2.73
C ALA A 80 14.22 -11.90 2.73
N ASP A 81 14.70 -12.51 3.78
CA ASP A 81 14.83 -13.98 3.87
C ASP A 81 13.47 -14.69 4.01
N ASN A 82 12.46 -13.98 4.51
CA ASN A 82 11.12 -14.53 4.74
C ASN A 82 10.09 -14.10 3.69
N HIS A 83 10.46 -13.23 2.75
CA HIS A 83 9.52 -12.64 1.79
C HIS A 83 8.81 -13.70 0.93
N GLU A 84 9.54 -14.63 0.38
CA GLU A 84 8.98 -15.69 -0.48
C GLU A 84 8.01 -16.59 0.29
N LYS A 85 8.37 -16.96 1.53
CA LYS A 85 7.50 -17.71 2.44
C LYS A 85 6.23 -16.92 2.78
N TYR A 86 6.37 -15.63 3.00
CA TYR A 86 5.24 -14.75 3.27
C TYR A 86 4.28 -14.69 2.08
N ILE A 87 4.76 -14.42 0.87
CA ILE A 87 3.92 -14.38 -0.34
C ILE A 87 3.23 -15.73 -0.55
N THR A 88 3.96 -16.83 -0.46
CA THR A 88 3.39 -18.19 -0.58
C THR A 88 2.26 -18.41 0.43
N LYS A 89 2.44 -17.98 1.68
CA LYS A 89 1.42 -18.05 2.73
C LYS A 89 0.18 -17.22 2.38
N VAL A 90 0.36 -15.99 1.91
CA VAL A 90 -0.75 -15.09 1.52
C VAL A 90 -1.56 -15.72 0.40
N VAL A 91 -0.91 -16.16 -0.67
CA VAL A 91 -1.56 -16.82 -1.82
C VAL A 91 -2.30 -18.09 -1.38
N SER A 92 -1.70 -18.90 -0.53
CA SER A 92 -2.33 -20.10 0.02
C SER A 92 -3.61 -19.79 0.81
N ILE A 93 -3.60 -18.73 1.61
CA ILE A 93 -4.77 -18.31 2.39
C ILE A 93 -5.87 -17.77 1.50
N VAL A 94 -5.55 -16.93 0.52
CA VAL A 94 -6.53 -16.42 -0.45
C VAL A 94 -7.23 -17.60 -1.14
N LYS A 95 -6.46 -18.60 -1.58
CA LYS A 95 -6.99 -19.80 -2.24
C LYS A 95 -7.81 -20.69 -1.30
N SER A 96 -7.25 -21.07 -0.15
CA SER A 96 -7.89 -22.01 0.78
C SER A 96 -9.17 -21.48 1.41
N LYS A 97 -9.25 -20.17 1.62
CA LYS A 97 -10.44 -19.51 2.14
C LYS A 97 -11.42 -19.06 1.03
N ASN A 98 -11.09 -19.33 -0.22
CA ASN A 98 -11.88 -18.89 -1.39
C ASN A 98 -12.25 -17.39 -1.28
N MET A 99 -11.26 -16.56 -0.97
CA MET A 99 -11.50 -15.14 -0.72
C MET A 99 -11.94 -14.42 -2.00
N PRO A 100 -12.93 -13.52 -1.93
CA PRO A 100 -13.31 -12.75 -3.09
C PRO A 100 -12.17 -11.81 -3.51
N VAL A 101 -11.79 -11.86 -4.78
CA VAL A 101 -10.88 -10.91 -5.41
C VAL A 101 -11.71 -9.91 -6.20
N LYS A 102 -11.54 -8.62 -5.92
CA LYS A 102 -12.25 -7.53 -6.59
C LYS A 102 -11.26 -6.61 -7.27
N ALA A 103 -11.30 -6.54 -8.58
CA ALA A 103 -10.48 -5.63 -9.40
C ALA A 103 -11.42 -4.63 -10.10
N PRO A 104 -11.75 -3.50 -9.48
CA PRO A 104 -12.69 -2.54 -10.03
C PRO A 104 -12.19 -1.95 -11.35
N TYR A 105 -13.13 -1.51 -12.18
CA TYR A 105 -12.82 -0.57 -13.25
C TYR A 105 -12.61 0.79 -12.62
N MET A 106 -11.60 1.53 -13.08
CA MET A 106 -11.26 2.83 -12.53
C MET A 106 -11.00 3.81 -13.68
N SER A 107 -11.69 4.93 -13.63
CA SER A 107 -11.46 6.06 -14.53
C SER A 107 -10.35 6.97 -13.99
N ALA A 108 -9.80 7.81 -14.85
CA ALA A 108 -8.86 8.84 -14.41
C ALA A 108 -9.45 9.69 -13.28
N GLY A 109 -8.75 9.81 -12.18
CA GLY A 109 -9.18 10.52 -10.97
C GLY A 109 -9.90 9.67 -9.93
N ASP A 110 -10.26 8.42 -10.23
CA ASP A 110 -10.81 7.52 -9.23
C ASP A 110 -9.75 7.13 -8.20
N ILE A 111 -10.20 7.01 -6.94
CA ILE A 111 -9.33 6.65 -5.81
C ILE A 111 -9.89 5.44 -5.10
N LEU A 112 -9.05 4.42 -4.94
CA LEU A 112 -9.31 3.28 -4.08
C LEU A 112 -8.57 3.46 -2.76
N PHE A 113 -9.26 3.26 -1.64
CA PHE A 113 -8.66 3.27 -0.30
C PHE A 113 -8.68 1.88 0.30
N TRP A 114 -7.62 1.50 1.03
CA TRP A 114 -7.58 0.27 1.79
C TRP A 114 -6.80 0.42 3.09
N ASN A 115 -7.06 -0.47 4.03
CA ASN A 115 -6.35 -0.59 5.28
C ASN A 115 -5.09 -1.44 5.08
N SER A 116 -4.01 -1.16 5.80
CA SER A 116 -2.73 -1.87 5.71
C SER A 116 -2.82 -3.40 5.84
N TRP A 117 -3.88 -3.92 6.44
CA TRP A 117 -4.14 -5.35 6.57
C TRP A 117 -4.98 -5.94 5.43
N THR A 118 -5.46 -5.11 4.52
CA THR A 118 -6.20 -5.61 3.36
C THR A 118 -5.24 -6.27 2.38
N ILE A 119 -5.46 -7.55 2.05
CA ILE A 119 -4.73 -8.22 0.98
C ILE A 119 -5.09 -7.56 -0.34
N HIS A 120 -4.07 -7.19 -1.08
CA HIS A 120 -4.20 -6.53 -2.37
C HIS A 120 -3.01 -6.87 -3.26
N GLY A 121 -3.09 -6.45 -4.51
CA GLY A 121 -2.06 -6.64 -5.51
C GLY A 121 -2.52 -6.12 -6.86
N SER A 122 -1.93 -6.61 -7.93
CA SER A 122 -2.37 -6.30 -9.28
C SER A 122 -2.35 -7.53 -10.16
N LEU A 123 -3.34 -7.60 -11.04
CA LEU A 123 -3.45 -8.65 -12.03
C LEU A 123 -2.31 -8.54 -13.04
N ASP A 124 -1.99 -9.64 -13.69
CA ASP A 124 -1.10 -9.63 -14.84
C ASP A 124 -1.69 -8.82 -15.98
N SER A 125 -0.87 -7.99 -16.61
CA SER A 125 -1.26 -7.32 -17.83
C SER A 125 -1.36 -8.31 -18.97
N GLN A 126 -2.47 -8.22 -19.69
CA GLN A 126 -2.68 -8.96 -20.95
C GLN A 126 -2.43 -8.05 -22.16
N SER A 127 -2.16 -6.77 -21.93
CA SER A 127 -1.94 -5.78 -22.98
C SER A 127 -0.46 -5.41 -23.10
N LYS A 128 -0.05 -5.17 -24.34
CA LYS A 128 1.26 -4.56 -24.64
C LYS A 128 1.18 -3.05 -24.86
N THR A 129 -0.03 -2.49 -24.94
CA THR A 129 -0.27 -1.10 -25.32
C THR A 129 -1.02 -0.29 -24.27
N HIS A 130 -1.74 -0.93 -23.37
CA HIS A 130 -2.45 -0.25 -22.30
C HIS A 130 -1.60 -0.19 -21.03
N SER A 131 -1.40 1.01 -20.52
CA SER A 131 -0.71 1.27 -19.27
C SER A 131 -1.66 1.30 -18.07
N ARG A 132 -1.09 1.48 -16.89
CA ARG A 132 -1.82 1.63 -15.63
C ARG A 132 -1.10 2.66 -14.76
N SER A 133 -0.98 3.88 -15.28
CA SER A 133 -0.32 4.98 -14.57
C SER A 133 -1.10 5.37 -13.33
N SER A 134 -0.42 5.42 -12.20
CA SER A 134 -1.07 5.61 -10.92
C SER A 134 -0.14 6.21 -9.87
N ILE A 135 -0.75 6.79 -8.84
CA ILE A 135 -0.04 7.20 -7.62
C ILE A 135 -0.59 6.41 -6.44
N THR A 136 0.30 5.78 -5.70
CA THR A 136 -0.02 5.18 -4.40
C THR A 136 0.53 6.06 -3.28
N MET A 137 -0.23 6.24 -2.22
CA MET A 137 0.21 6.94 -1.02
C MET A 137 -0.17 6.14 0.23
N HIS A 138 0.69 6.23 1.25
CA HIS A 138 0.46 5.66 2.56
C HIS A 138 0.34 6.77 3.59
N ALA A 139 -0.72 6.73 4.37
CA ALA A 139 -1.05 7.73 5.39
C ALA A 139 -1.26 7.08 6.76
N ILE A 140 -0.73 7.72 7.79
CA ILE A 140 -0.92 7.37 9.20
C ILE A 140 -1.52 8.56 9.95
N PRO A 141 -2.09 8.35 11.16
CA PRO A 141 -2.49 9.45 12.03
C PRO A 141 -1.33 10.40 12.33
N GLU A 142 -1.58 11.71 12.40
CA GLU A 142 -0.56 12.74 12.68
C GLU A 142 0.25 12.44 13.93
N SER A 143 -0.40 11.97 14.99
CA SER A 143 0.22 11.67 16.27
C SER A 143 1.13 10.44 16.27
N HIS A 144 1.02 9.58 15.25
CA HIS A 144 1.72 8.29 15.19
C HIS A 144 3.09 8.39 14.51
N LYS A 145 4.01 7.52 14.94
CA LYS A 145 5.26 7.24 14.24
C LYS A 145 5.04 6.26 13.10
N PHE A 146 5.89 6.31 12.11
CA PHE A 146 5.92 5.39 10.98
C PHE A 146 6.72 4.15 11.33
N LEU A 147 6.11 2.98 11.19
CA LEU A 147 6.75 1.69 11.43
C LEU A 147 7.22 1.11 10.11
N GLN A 148 8.52 0.90 9.98
CA GLN A 148 9.15 0.23 8.83
C GLN A 148 9.76 -1.10 9.26
N LEU A 149 9.75 -2.06 8.35
CA LEU A 149 10.48 -3.33 8.47
C LEU A 149 10.23 -4.01 9.83
N HIS A 150 8.97 -4.05 10.28
CA HIS A 150 8.49 -4.66 11.52
C HIS A 150 8.98 -4.06 12.86
N SER A 151 10.07 -3.33 12.88
CA SER A 151 10.71 -2.95 14.14
C SER A 151 11.19 -1.49 14.21
N ARG A 152 11.31 -0.84 13.07
CA ARG A 152 11.89 0.49 13.00
C ARG A 152 10.82 1.58 13.08
N LEU A 153 10.64 2.18 14.25
CA LEU A 153 9.80 3.35 14.43
C LEU A 153 10.55 4.63 14.05
N ILE A 154 9.99 5.39 13.13
CA ILE A 154 10.60 6.60 12.57
C ILE A 154 9.66 7.79 12.76
N ASN A 155 10.21 8.89 13.27
CA ASN A 155 9.60 10.19 13.11
C ASN A 155 9.92 10.70 11.72
N VAL A 156 8.93 10.69 10.83
CA VAL A 156 9.09 11.17 9.46
C VAL A 156 9.09 12.70 9.48
N PRO A 157 10.15 13.37 9.00
CA PRO A 157 10.11 14.81 8.80
C PRO A 157 9.03 15.17 7.78
N THR A 158 8.18 16.13 8.12
CA THR A 158 7.04 16.50 7.30
C THR A 158 6.94 18.01 7.10
N ASP A 159 6.31 18.39 6.01
CA ASP A 159 5.80 19.73 5.76
C ASP A 159 4.29 19.74 5.97
N ASP A 160 3.77 20.82 6.54
CA ASP A 160 2.34 20.99 6.80
C ASP A 160 1.67 21.70 5.62
N LEU A 161 0.76 20.98 4.97
CA LEU A 161 -0.07 21.52 3.89
C LEU A 161 -1.47 21.96 4.35
N GLY A 162 -1.67 22.19 5.65
CA GLY A 162 -2.94 22.53 6.26
C GLY A 162 -3.87 21.34 6.43
N CYS A 163 -4.29 20.69 5.35
CA CYS A 163 -5.19 19.53 5.42
C CYS A 163 -4.49 18.18 5.68
N SER A 164 -3.17 18.13 5.49
CA SER A 164 -2.33 16.95 5.69
C SER A 164 -0.89 17.34 5.99
N LEU A 165 -0.15 16.45 6.66
CA LEU A 165 1.29 16.48 6.67
C LEU A 165 1.80 15.63 5.49
N ILE A 166 2.89 16.07 4.84
CA ILE A 166 3.54 15.29 3.80
C ILE A 166 5.02 15.12 4.14
N TYR A 167 5.55 13.91 3.96
CA TYR A 167 6.96 13.61 4.20
C TYR A 167 7.86 14.50 3.33
N ARG A 168 8.99 14.93 3.89
CA ARG A 168 10.06 15.55 3.10
C ARG A 168 10.84 14.47 2.37
N PRO A 169 10.92 14.54 1.05
CA PRO A 169 11.87 13.69 0.32
C PRO A 169 13.27 13.94 0.85
N LYS A 170 14.06 12.88 0.98
CA LYS A 170 15.49 13.06 1.23
C LYS A 170 16.08 13.84 0.05
N ASP A 171 16.87 14.87 0.35
CA ASP A 171 17.62 15.58 -0.67
C ASP A 171 18.54 14.59 -1.40
N GLN A 172 18.25 14.37 -2.68
CA GLN A 172 19.02 13.44 -3.53
C GLN A 172 20.24 14.10 -4.16
N THR A 173 20.52 15.36 -3.86
CA THR A 173 21.69 16.06 -4.40
C THR A 173 23.03 15.49 -3.93
N ASN A 174 23.03 14.71 -2.84
CA ASN A 174 24.22 14.05 -2.30
C ASN A 174 24.56 12.68 -2.93
N PHE A 175 23.85 12.23 -3.95
CA PHE A 175 24.18 10.99 -4.69
C PHE A 175 25.14 11.23 -5.87
N LYS A 176 25.71 12.42 -5.98
CA LYS A 176 26.78 12.71 -6.93
C LYS A 176 28.12 12.72 -6.20
N ASN A 177 28.62 11.55 -5.88
CA ASN A 177 30.06 11.29 -5.70
C ASN A 177 30.29 9.79 -5.78
#